data_781f34c07c82d6a317f3b4940544834e
#
_entry.id   781f34c07c82d6a317f3b4940544834e
#
_cell.length_a   1.000
_cell.length_b   1.000
_cell.length_c   1.000
_cell.angle_alpha   90.00
_cell.angle_beta   90.00
_cell.angle_gamma   90.00
#
_symmetry.space_group_name_H-M   'P 1'
#
loop_
_entity.id
_entity.type
_entity.pdbx_description
1 polymer ?
#
loop_
_entity_poly.entity_id
_entity_poly.type
_entity_poly.pdbx_seq_one_letter_code
_entity_poly.pdbx_strand_id
1 'polypeptide(L)'
;MGTDIHSIAQVKRDGRWTTVAIGIDGDQRSYNTFAMLADVRNGYGFAGCRTSTGFPVIHEQRGLPEDLKTNEDGGLSVNKTDLVCAWDWGGNEKPIDSPDARRVRYLDEEPMYLGDHSFSWCTLAELRFFIKHVAKKTETHIVGIVDRATYDLHKQTGQPYTAWWSMVSGPSIVVEAAPPGPRATHVQTSWPVNAAAESRLCEIEAALSLVAERTGAAPESIRFVYGFDS
;
A
#
# COMPACT_ATOMS: atom_id res chain seq x y z
N MET A 1 -4.57 -4.28 16.58
CA MET A 1 -3.43 -4.81 15.83
C MET A 1 -3.36 -4.05 14.51
N GLY A 2 -2.17 -3.79 13.99
CA GLY A 2 -1.98 -3.18 12.68
C GLY A 2 -2.04 -4.25 11.59
N THR A 3 -2.16 -3.86 10.33
CA THR A 3 -2.02 -4.73 9.16
C THR A 3 -0.78 -4.30 8.42
N ASP A 4 0.07 -5.24 8.07
CA ASP A 4 1.25 -5.02 7.25
C ASP A 4 1.07 -5.73 5.89
N ILE A 5 1.75 -5.24 4.86
CA ILE A 5 1.78 -5.87 3.54
C ILE A 5 3.10 -6.59 3.35
N HIS A 6 3.06 -7.75 2.74
CA HIS A 6 4.23 -8.53 2.35
C HIS A 6 4.20 -8.80 0.86
N SER A 7 5.31 -8.62 0.17
CA SER A 7 5.29 -8.68 -1.29
C SER A 7 6.57 -9.21 -1.92
N ILE A 8 6.39 -9.74 -3.14
CA ILE A 8 7.46 -10.13 -4.05
C ILE A 8 7.15 -9.64 -5.45
N ALA A 9 8.19 -9.48 -6.27
CA ALA A 9 8.02 -9.37 -7.72
C ALA A 9 8.58 -10.60 -8.41
N GLN A 10 7.85 -11.07 -9.42
CA GLN A 10 8.24 -12.18 -10.27
C GLN A 10 8.30 -11.76 -11.72
N VAL A 11 9.20 -12.40 -12.46
CA VAL A 11 9.34 -12.24 -13.91
C VAL A 11 9.07 -13.56 -14.60
N LYS A 12 8.32 -13.50 -15.68
CA LYS A 12 8.05 -14.66 -16.54
C LYS A 12 9.16 -14.82 -17.59
N ARG A 13 9.87 -15.96 -17.52
CA ARG A 13 10.91 -16.35 -18.47
C ARG A 13 10.64 -17.78 -18.92
N ASP A 14 10.66 -18.06 -20.21
CA ASP A 14 10.46 -19.42 -20.77
C ASP A 14 9.21 -20.12 -20.22
N GLY A 15 8.13 -19.34 -20.04
CA GLY A 15 6.86 -19.84 -19.52
C GLY A 15 6.78 -20.01 -18.01
N ARG A 16 7.85 -19.75 -17.25
CA ARG A 16 7.91 -19.91 -15.80
C ARG A 16 8.06 -18.56 -15.10
N TRP A 17 7.41 -18.43 -13.94
CA TRP A 17 7.56 -17.28 -13.07
C TRP A 17 8.69 -17.52 -12.06
N THR A 18 9.60 -16.55 -11.95
CA THR A 18 10.75 -16.59 -11.03
C THR A 18 10.69 -15.35 -10.16
N THR A 19 10.81 -15.51 -8.84
CA THR A 19 10.92 -14.38 -7.90
C THR A 19 12.26 -13.70 -8.09
N VAL A 20 12.23 -12.41 -8.42
CA VAL A 20 13.40 -11.61 -8.73
C VAL A 20 13.57 -10.40 -7.82
N ALA A 21 12.58 -10.11 -7.00
CA ALA A 21 12.64 -9.00 -6.06
C ALA A 21 11.75 -9.26 -4.83
N ILE A 22 12.15 -8.71 -3.69
CA ILE A 22 11.46 -8.82 -2.40
C ILE A 22 11.43 -7.48 -1.68
N GLY A 23 10.42 -7.27 -0.81
CA GLY A 23 10.33 -6.10 0.07
C GLY A 23 9.93 -4.79 -0.63
N ILE A 24 9.27 -4.86 -1.79
CA ILE A 24 8.88 -3.71 -2.61
C ILE A 24 7.94 -2.73 -1.87
N ASP A 25 7.17 -3.26 -0.96
CA ASP A 25 6.18 -2.52 -0.17
C ASP A 25 6.79 -1.58 0.88
N GLY A 26 8.04 -1.85 1.30
CA GLY A 26 8.57 -1.28 2.55
C GLY A 26 7.65 -1.64 3.73
N ASP A 27 8.08 -1.41 4.95
CA ASP A 27 7.26 -1.66 6.16
C ASP A 27 6.20 -0.57 6.41
N GLN A 28 5.75 0.11 5.39
CA GLN A 28 4.89 1.25 5.59
C GLN A 28 3.42 0.86 5.51
N ARG A 29 2.73 1.02 6.62
CA ARG A 29 1.28 0.81 6.77
C ARG A 29 0.50 1.88 6.03
N SER A 30 0.34 1.74 4.74
CA SER A 30 -0.49 2.62 3.92
C SER A 30 -1.84 1.97 3.64
N TYR A 31 -2.80 2.15 4.54
CA TYR A 31 -4.15 1.58 4.38
C TYR A 31 -4.84 2.01 3.08
N ASN A 32 -4.54 3.21 2.57
CA ASN A 32 -5.07 3.66 1.28
C ASN A 32 -4.49 2.82 0.12
N THR A 33 -3.22 2.43 0.20
CA THR A 33 -2.61 1.49 -0.74
C THR A 33 -3.21 0.09 -0.62
N PHE A 34 -3.41 -0.41 0.61
CA PHE A 34 -4.01 -1.72 0.88
C PHE A 34 -5.44 -1.79 0.35
N ALA A 35 -6.21 -0.70 0.54
CA ALA A 35 -7.55 -0.55 -0.01
C ALA A 35 -7.55 -0.71 -1.54
N MET A 36 -6.64 -0.01 -2.24
CA MET A 36 -6.59 -0.04 -3.70
C MET A 36 -6.05 -1.35 -4.28
N LEU A 37 -5.14 -2.03 -3.57
CA LEU A 37 -4.60 -3.31 -4.01
C LEU A 37 -5.55 -4.48 -3.75
N ALA A 38 -6.22 -4.53 -2.59
CA ALA A 38 -6.93 -5.73 -2.16
C ALA A 38 -8.20 -5.46 -1.35
N ASP A 39 -8.75 -4.25 -1.36
CA ASP A 39 -9.93 -3.84 -0.58
C ASP A 39 -9.75 -4.01 0.95
N VAL A 40 -8.49 -4.13 1.41
CA VAL A 40 -8.17 -4.30 2.83
C VAL A 40 -8.34 -2.97 3.54
N ARG A 41 -9.16 -2.96 4.60
CA ARG A 41 -9.51 -1.77 5.40
C ARG A 41 -9.98 -0.57 4.57
N ASN A 42 -10.62 -0.82 3.44
CA ASN A 42 -11.06 0.23 2.54
C ASN A 42 -12.04 1.19 3.22
N GLY A 43 -11.61 2.44 3.38
CA GLY A 43 -12.36 3.46 4.13
C GLY A 43 -12.13 3.46 5.65
N TYR A 44 -11.30 2.54 6.16
CA TYR A 44 -11.10 2.38 7.60
C TYR A 44 -9.61 2.32 7.96
N GLY A 45 -9.25 2.97 9.04
CA GLY A 45 -7.91 2.94 9.64
C GLY A 45 -7.83 1.99 10.83
N PHE A 46 -6.86 2.28 11.70
CA PHE A 46 -6.66 1.56 12.94
C PHE A 46 -7.95 1.53 13.79
N ALA A 47 -8.18 0.40 14.46
CA ALA A 47 -9.34 0.17 15.33
C ALA A 47 -10.72 0.38 14.65
N GLY A 48 -10.80 0.25 13.32
CA GLY A 48 -12.06 0.41 12.58
C GLY A 48 -12.54 1.85 12.48
N CYS A 49 -11.70 2.83 12.78
CA CYS A 49 -12.03 4.24 12.60
C CYS A 49 -12.19 4.56 11.12
N ARG A 50 -13.29 5.23 10.74
CA ARG A 50 -13.49 5.67 9.38
C ARG A 50 -12.47 6.75 9.02
N THR A 51 -11.73 6.55 7.94
CA THR A 51 -10.66 7.44 7.46
C THR A 51 -10.90 7.96 6.05
N SER A 52 -11.84 7.35 5.31
CA SER A 52 -12.23 7.82 3.99
C SER A 52 -13.61 7.30 3.58
N THR A 53 -14.10 7.74 2.43
CA THR A 53 -15.31 7.18 1.80
C THR A 53 -15.04 5.89 1.02
N GLY A 54 -13.78 5.46 0.98
CA GLY A 54 -13.30 4.30 0.21
C GLY A 54 -12.51 4.72 -1.02
N PHE A 55 -11.69 3.80 -1.50
CA PHE A 55 -10.82 3.94 -2.67
C PHE A 55 -11.20 2.95 -3.76
N PRO A 56 -10.94 3.25 -5.03
CA PRO A 56 -11.14 2.28 -6.10
C PRO A 56 -10.17 1.10 -5.91
N VAL A 57 -10.61 -0.10 -6.27
CA VAL A 57 -9.81 -1.32 -6.17
C VAL A 57 -9.32 -1.71 -7.56
N ILE A 58 -8.06 -2.16 -7.66
CA ILE A 58 -7.45 -2.52 -8.95
C ILE A 58 -8.20 -3.66 -9.64
N HIS A 59 -8.63 -4.66 -8.89
CA HIS A 59 -9.46 -5.80 -9.28
C HIS A 59 -9.91 -6.57 -8.03
N GLU A 60 -10.84 -7.50 -8.18
CA GLU A 60 -11.18 -8.45 -7.11
C GLU A 60 -9.95 -9.28 -6.70
N GLN A 61 -9.90 -9.69 -5.43
CA GLN A 61 -8.79 -10.51 -4.92
C GLN A 61 -8.69 -11.81 -5.72
N ARG A 62 -7.48 -12.09 -6.21
CA ARG A 62 -7.20 -13.25 -7.06
C ARG A 62 -6.68 -14.47 -6.30
N GLY A 63 -6.38 -14.32 -5.01
CA GLY A 63 -5.63 -15.32 -4.25
C GLY A 63 -4.15 -15.36 -4.66
N LEU A 64 -3.43 -16.37 -4.15
CA LEU A 64 -2.07 -16.64 -4.64
C LEU A 64 -2.11 -17.21 -6.07
N PRO A 65 -1.13 -16.86 -6.91
CA PRO A 65 -1.02 -17.49 -8.23
C PRO A 65 -0.89 -19.01 -8.12
N GLU A 66 -1.62 -19.76 -8.95
CA GLU A 66 -1.64 -21.24 -8.92
C GLU A 66 -0.25 -21.88 -9.10
N ASP A 67 0.65 -21.20 -9.81
CA ASP A 67 2.02 -21.67 -10.04
C ASP A 67 3.00 -21.25 -8.94
N LEU A 68 2.57 -20.47 -7.96
CA LEU A 68 3.38 -20.09 -6.80
C LEU A 68 3.32 -21.19 -5.76
N LYS A 69 4.46 -21.87 -5.54
CA LYS A 69 4.56 -22.94 -4.57
C LYS A 69 4.99 -22.39 -3.22
N THR A 70 4.21 -22.68 -2.20
CA THR A 70 4.58 -22.49 -0.81
C THR A 70 4.96 -23.84 -0.17
N ASN A 71 5.72 -23.80 0.90
CA ASN A 71 5.95 -24.97 1.77
C ASN A 71 4.68 -25.30 2.60
N GLU A 72 4.76 -26.34 3.44
CA GLU A 72 3.62 -26.79 4.28
C GLU A 72 3.15 -25.69 5.27
N ASP A 73 4.04 -24.79 5.68
CA ASP A 73 3.75 -23.68 6.60
C ASP A 73 3.32 -22.39 5.89
N GLY A 74 3.11 -22.45 4.56
CA GLY A 74 2.71 -21.29 3.76
C GLY A 74 3.86 -20.35 3.37
N GLY A 75 5.09 -20.66 3.78
CA GLY A 75 6.27 -19.87 3.43
C GLY A 75 6.73 -20.12 1.98
N LEU A 76 7.23 -19.07 1.34
CA LEU A 76 7.74 -19.10 -0.02
C LEU A 76 9.26 -19.27 -0.03
N SER A 77 9.76 -20.31 -0.71
CA SER A 77 11.18 -20.45 -0.97
C SER A 77 11.63 -19.52 -2.07
N VAL A 78 12.57 -18.64 -1.77
CA VAL A 78 13.16 -17.67 -2.71
C VAL A 78 14.64 -18.01 -2.91
N ASN A 79 15.02 -18.20 -4.17
CA ASN A 79 16.42 -18.39 -4.52
C ASN A 79 17.11 -17.03 -4.61
N LYS A 80 18.06 -16.76 -3.73
CA LYS A 80 18.81 -15.50 -3.69
C LYS A 80 19.53 -15.17 -4.99
N THR A 81 20.00 -16.18 -5.72
CA THR A 81 20.72 -15.96 -6.99
C THR A 81 19.83 -15.43 -8.11
N ASP A 82 18.52 -15.55 -7.97
CA ASP A 82 17.56 -15.03 -8.95
C ASP A 82 17.16 -13.58 -8.67
N LEU A 83 17.49 -13.06 -7.48
CA LEU A 83 17.14 -11.70 -7.09
C LEU A 83 17.97 -10.67 -7.87
N VAL A 84 17.28 -9.65 -8.38
CA VAL A 84 17.90 -8.49 -9.05
C VAL A 84 17.72 -7.21 -8.24
N CYS A 85 16.75 -7.18 -7.33
CA CYS A 85 16.43 -6.05 -6.46
C CYS A 85 16.00 -6.53 -5.08
N ALA A 86 16.30 -5.73 -4.07
CA ALA A 86 15.77 -5.87 -2.72
C ALA A 86 15.55 -4.49 -2.10
N TRP A 87 14.60 -4.37 -1.19
CA TRP A 87 14.33 -3.13 -0.45
C TRP A 87 14.48 -3.35 1.05
N ASP A 88 14.91 -2.30 1.75
CA ASP A 88 14.90 -2.28 3.20
C ASP A 88 13.49 -2.00 3.76
N TRP A 89 13.37 -2.02 5.09
CA TRP A 89 12.14 -1.69 5.79
C TRP A 89 11.64 -0.26 5.56
N GLY A 90 12.50 0.65 5.11
CA GLY A 90 12.14 2.03 4.78
C GLY A 90 11.68 2.22 3.33
N GLY A 91 11.60 1.15 2.54
CA GLY A 91 11.24 1.19 1.12
C GLY A 91 12.37 1.72 0.22
N ASN A 92 13.63 1.72 0.70
CA ASN A 92 14.77 2.09 -0.13
C ASN A 92 15.40 0.85 -0.76
N GLU A 93 15.70 0.93 -2.04
CA GLU A 93 16.46 -0.13 -2.71
C GLU A 93 17.85 -0.28 -2.10
N LYS A 94 18.27 -1.52 -1.93
CA LYS A 94 19.61 -1.91 -1.43
C LYS A 94 20.27 -2.90 -2.38
N PRO A 95 21.59 -2.87 -2.53
CA PRO A 95 22.31 -3.96 -3.16
C PRO A 95 22.02 -5.28 -2.44
N ILE A 96 21.87 -6.37 -3.18
CA ILE A 96 21.44 -7.67 -2.64
C ILE A 96 22.44 -8.22 -1.61
N ASP A 97 23.71 -7.95 -1.81
CA ASP A 97 24.82 -8.31 -0.93
C ASP A 97 25.04 -7.32 0.24
N SER A 98 24.28 -6.23 0.27
CA SER A 98 24.37 -5.24 1.34
C SER A 98 23.96 -5.81 2.69
N PRO A 99 24.67 -5.48 3.79
CA PRO A 99 24.20 -5.81 5.13
C PRO A 99 22.85 -5.16 5.49
N ASP A 100 22.47 -4.09 4.78
CA ASP A 100 21.18 -3.41 4.96
C ASP A 100 20.03 -4.09 4.22
N ALA A 101 20.32 -4.99 3.28
CA ALA A 101 19.31 -5.84 2.64
C ALA A 101 18.88 -6.97 3.61
N ARG A 102 18.36 -6.60 4.78
CA ARG A 102 18.08 -7.53 5.89
C ARG A 102 17.15 -8.66 5.49
N ARG A 103 16.09 -8.38 4.71
CA ARG A 103 15.15 -9.44 4.25
C ARG A 103 15.86 -10.52 3.44
N VAL A 104 16.85 -10.14 2.61
CA VAL A 104 17.63 -11.12 1.83
C VAL A 104 18.45 -12.05 2.72
N ARG A 105 18.97 -11.54 3.83
CA ARG A 105 19.76 -12.35 4.79
C ARG A 105 18.93 -13.44 5.43
N TYR A 106 17.69 -13.13 5.80
CA TYR A 106 16.81 -14.10 6.45
C TYR A 106 16.36 -15.23 5.51
N LEU A 107 16.47 -15.07 4.19
CA LEU A 107 16.09 -16.13 3.23
C LEU A 107 16.94 -17.43 3.37
N ASP A 108 18.10 -17.37 4.01
CA ASP A 108 18.90 -18.57 4.30
C ASP A 108 18.37 -19.35 5.52
N GLU A 109 17.64 -18.68 6.37
CA GLU A 109 17.17 -19.19 7.66
C GLU A 109 15.68 -19.51 7.61
N GLU A 110 14.90 -18.67 6.92
CA GLU A 110 13.44 -18.75 6.90
C GLU A 110 12.88 -18.50 5.49
N PRO A 111 11.79 -19.20 5.12
CA PRO A 111 11.05 -18.90 3.90
C PRO A 111 10.45 -17.49 3.94
N MET A 112 10.24 -16.88 2.77
CA MET A 112 9.59 -15.59 2.67
C MET A 112 8.13 -15.69 3.09
N TYR A 113 7.73 -14.96 4.12
CA TYR A 113 6.35 -14.84 4.55
C TYR A 113 5.61 -13.82 3.68
N LEU A 114 4.43 -14.19 3.17
CA LEU A 114 3.57 -13.33 2.35
C LEU A 114 2.30 -12.87 3.06
N GLY A 115 2.24 -13.00 4.38
CA GLY A 115 1.01 -12.70 5.13
C GLY A 115 0.14 -13.94 5.35
N ASP A 116 -1.03 -13.74 5.93
CA ASP A 116 -1.99 -14.78 6.29
C ASP A 116 -3.38 -14.60 5.65
N HIS A 117 -3.64 -13.45 5.03
CA HIS A 117 -4.93 -13.17 4.39
C HIS A 117 -4.83 -12.23 3.17
N SER A 118 -5.93 -12.12 2.44
CA SER A 118 -6.17 -11.17 1.34
C SER A 118 -5.09 -11.20 0.25
N PHE A 119 -4.62 -12.40 -0.06
CA PHE A 119 -3.64 -12.59 -1.12
C PHE A 119 -4.17 -12.15 -2.47
N SER A 120 -3.32 -11.46 -3.23
CA SER A 120 -3.63 -11.11 -4.60
C SER A 120 -2.35 -10.84 -5.40
N TRP A 121 -2.51 -10.52 -6.68
CA TRP A 121 -1.41 -10.16 -7.56
C TRP A 121 -1.91 -9.34 -8.74
N CYS A 122 -1.06 -8.48 -9.26
CA CYS A 122 -1.29 -7.77 -10.52
C CYS A 122 -0.01 -7.72 -11.35
N THR A 123 -0.14 -7.56 -12.66
CA THR A 123 1.01 -7.28 -13.52
C THR A 123 1.38 -5.79 -13.42
N LEU A 124 2.62 -5.46 -13.80
CA LEU A 124 3.05 -4.07 -13.91
C LEU A 124 2.19 -3.31 -14.94
N ALA A 125 1.76 -3.97 -16.02
CA ALA A 125 0.88 -3.37 -17.00
C ALA A 125 -0.50 -3.02 -16.40
N GLU A 126 -1.11 -3.93 -15.64
CA GLU A 126 -2.38 -3.67 -14.94
C GLU A 126 -2.25 -2.55 -13.92
N LEU A 127 -1.16 -2.53 -13.13
CA LEU A 127 -0.91 -1.47 -12.14
C LEU A 127 -0.78 -0.10 -12.82
N ARG A 128 -0.01 0.00 -13.92
CA ARG A 128 0.12 1.23 -14.72
C ARG A 128 -1.21 1.70 -15.29
N PHE A 129 -1.99 0.77 -15.84
CA PHE A 129 -3.32 1.08 -16.35
C PHE A 129 -4.22 1.62 -15.25
N PHE A 130 -4.27 0.95 -14.10
CA PHE A 130 -5.07 1.36 -12.95
C PHE A 130 -4.67 2.75 -12.43
N ILE A 131 -3.38 3.00 -12.21
CA ILE A 131 -2.89 4.30 -11.75
C ILE A 131 -3.30 5.40 -12.75
N LYS A 132 -3.04 5.20 -14.04
CA LYS A 132 -3.26 6.22 -15.08
C LYS A 132 -4.73 6.50 -15.36
N HIS A 133 -5.56 5.46 -15.40
CA HIS A 133 -6.92 5.55 -15.92
C HIS A 133 -8.00 5.50 -14.87
N VAL A 134 -7.69 5.02 -13.67
CA VAL A 134 -8.62 4.91 -12.55
C VAL A 134 -8.17 5.79 -11.39
N ALA A 135 -7.10 5.44 -10.69
CA ALA A 135 -6.73 6.09 -9.44
C ALA A 135 -6.47 7.61 -9.59
N LYS A 136 -5.75 8.05 -10.63
CA LYS A 136 -5.52 9.48 -10.91
C LYS A 136 -6.76 10.27 -11.32
N LYS A 137 -7.83 9.58 -11.73
CA LYS A 137 -9.09 10.22 -12.15
C LYS A 137 -10.21 10.09 -11.12
N THR A 138 -9.98 9.33 -10.06
CA THR A 138 -10.95 9.13 -9.00
C THR A 138 -10.68 10.11 -7.87
N GLU A 139 -11.70 10.89 -7.55
CA GLU A 139 -11.78 11.66 -6.32
C GLU A 139 -12.37 10.79 -5.23
N THR A 140 -11.72 10.75 -4.07
CA THR A 140 -12.25 10.16 -2.84
C THR A 140 -12.27 11.21 -1.74
N HIS A 141 -12.98 10.96 -0.65
CA HIS A 141 -13.00 11.89 0.47
C HIS A 141 -12.28 11.28 1.66
N ILE A 142 -11.27 11.95 2.15
CA ILE A 142 -10.68 11.66 3.45
C ILE A 142 -11.64 12.13 4.53
N VAL A 143 -11.82 11.31 5.55
CA VAL A 143 -12.56 11.63 6.77
C VAL A 143 -11.55 11.72 7.91
N GLY A 144 -11.42 12.89 8.48
CA GLY A 144 -10.43 13.15 9.53
C GLY A 144 -10.91 14.13 10.57
N ILE A 145 -10.12 14.25 11.63
CA ILE A 145 -10.33 15.20 12.71
C ILE A 145 -9.20 16.20 12.65
N VAL A 146 -9.53 17.47 12.57
CA VAL A 146 -8.56 18.58 12.52
C VAL A 146 -8.73 19.49 13.73
N ASP A 147 -7.68 20.21 14.13
CA ASP A 147 -7.84 21.25 15.13
C ASP A 147 -8.69 22.41 14.60
N ARG A 148 -9.27 23.18 15.51
CA ARG A 148 -10.19 24.27 15.16
C ARG A 148 -9.53 25.35 14.31
N ALA A 149 -8.28 25.68 14.57
CA ALA A 149 -7.59 26.76 13.85
C ALA A 149 -7.34 26.34 12.38
N THR A 150 -6.90 25.11 12.18
CA THR A 150 -6.73 24.49 10.86
C THR A 150 -8.06 24.43 10.08
N TYR A 151 -9.15 24.04 10.76
CA TYR A 151 -10.48 24.02 10.16
C TYR A 151 -10.94 25.42 9.74
N ASP A 152 -10.84 26.41 10.63
CA ASP A 152 -11.26 27.79 10.35
C ASP A 152 -10.43 28.40 9.23
N LEU A 153 -9.12 28.15 9.19
CA LEU A 153 -8.25 28.59 8.09
C LEU A 153 -8.67 27.99 6.75
N HIS A 154 -8.94 26.69 6.70
CA HIS A 154 -9.44 26.01 5.50
C HIS A 154 -10.75 26.64 5.01
N LYS A 155 -11.72 26.88 5.92
CA LYS A 155 -13.01 27.50 5.56
C LYS A 155 -12.87 28.92 5.03
N GLN A 156 -11.89 29.69 5.50
CA GLN A 156 -11.65 31.06 5.08
C GLN A 156 -10.89 31.14 3.75
N THR A 157 -9.91 30.25 3.52
CA THR A 157 -8.93 30.40 2.44
C THR A 157 -9.02 29.30 1.38
N GLY A 158 -9.70 28.18 1.66
CA GLY A 158 -9.70 26.99 0.82
C GLY A 158 -8.36 26.24 0.79
N GLN A 159 -7.39 26.62 1.63
CA GLN A 159 -6.10 25.93 1.70
C GLN A 159 -6.30 24.49 2.20
N PRO A 160 -5.53 23.50 1.67
CA PRO A 160 -5.59 22.12 2.16
C PRO A 160 -5.29 22.04 3.65
N TYR A 161 -5.88 21.04 4.31
CA TYR A 161 -5.53 20.74 5.68
C TYR A 161 -4.07 20.30 5.79
N THR A 162 -3.33 20.88 6.72
CA THR A 162 -1.89 20.61 6.92
C THR A 162 -1.63 19.50 7.93
N ALA A 163 -2.59 19.21 8.80
CA ALA A 163 -2.52 18.14 9.79
C ALA A 163 -3.94 17.62 10.10
N TRP A 164 -4.07 16.33 10.30
CA TRP A 164 -5.30 15.67 10.70
C TRP A 164 -5.02 14.38 11.48
N TRP A 165 -6.01 13.92 12.25
CA TRP A 165 -5.93 12.68 13.01
C TRP A 165 -7.17 11.83 12.73
N SER A 166 -7.00 10.52 12.66
CA SER A 166 -8.13 9.58 12.55
C SER A 166 -8.77 9.25 13.90
N MET A 167 -8.06 9.53 14.99
CA MET A 167 -8.48 9.17 16.35
C MET A 167 -8.21 10.31 17.32
N VAL A 168 -9.26 10.97 17.74
CA VAL A 168 -9.31 11.84 18.93
C VAL A 168 -10.60 11.50 19.65
N SER A 169 -10.60 11.40 20.97
CA SER A 169 -11.78 11.07 21.77
C SER A 169 -12.16 12.21 22.72
N GLY A 170 -13.42 12.27 23.09
CA GLY A 170 -13.94 13.15 24.12
C GLY A 170 -14.81 14.30 23.63
N PRO A 171 -15.26 15.17 24.54
CA PRO A 171 -16.22 16.24 24.26
C PRO A 171 -15.66 17.39 23.41
N SER A 172 -14.36 17.35 23.09
CA SER A 172 -13.68 18.35 22.25
C SER A 172 -13.94 18.18 20.76
N ILE A 173 -14.59 17.08 20.34
CA ILE A 173 -14.85 16.78 18.94
C ILE A 173 -16.30 17.16 18.60
N VAL A 174 -16.45 17.87 17.49
CA VAL A 174 -17.76 18.18 16.90
C VAL A 174 -17.75 17.69 15.46
N VAL A 175 -18.81 16.99 15.05
CA VAL A 175 -19.02 16.63 13.64
C VAL A 175 -19.51 17.86 12.87
N GLU A 176 -18.97 18.12 11.70
CA GLU A 176 -19.25 19.32 10.88
C GLU A 176 -20.73 19.52 10.51
N ALA A 177 -21.57 18.49 10.64
CA ALA A 177 -23.00 18.59 10.36
C ALA A 177 -23.75 19.60 11.28
N ALA A 178 -23.15 20.01 12.39
CA ALA A 178 -23.60 21.11 13.20
C ALA A 178 -22.48 22.17 13.29
N PRO A 179 -22.78 23.47 13.27
CA PRO A 179 -21.75 24.48 13.41
C PRO A 179 -20.96 24.19 14.69
N PRO A 180 -19.62 24.12 14.62
CA PRO A 180 -18.81 23.79 15.77
C PRO A 180 -19.09 24.79 16.88
N GLY A 181 -19.53 24.27 18.03
CA GLY A 181 -19.75 25.10 19.20
C GLY A 181 -18.46 25.85 19.58
N PRO A 182 -18.56 27.01 20.24
CA PRO A 182 -17.41 27.88 20.54
C PRO A 182 -16.33 27.19 21.41
N ARG A 183 -16.64 26.08 22.05
CA ARG A 183 -15.72 25.28 22.88
C ARG A 183 -15.12 24.07 22.20
N ALA A 184 -15.50 23.79 20.93
CA ALA A 184 -14.93 22.66 20.18
C ALA A 184 -13.47 22.95 19.86
N THR A 185 -12.55 22.12 20.30
CA THR A 185 -11.12 22.23 20.00
C THR A 185 -10.75 21.48 18.73
N HIS A 186 -11.57 20.51 18.32
CA HIS A 186 -11.38 19.70 17.12
C HIS A 186 -12.70 19.54 16.36
N VAL A 187 -12.60 19.38 15.06
CA VAL A 187 -13.73 19.21 14.15
C VAL A 187 -13.51 17.97 13.29
N GLN A 188 -14.47 17.05 13.28
CA GLN A 188 -14.51 15.97 12.32
C GLN A 188 -15.08 16.50 11.01
N THR A 189 -14.32 16.41 9.96
CA THR A 189 -14.67 16.93 8.64
C THR A 189 -14.24 15.95 7.53
N SER A 190 -14.61 16.24 6.30
CA SER A 190 -14.15 15.49 5.13
C SER A 190 -13.74 16.44 4.01
N TRP A 191 -12.79 16.00 3.21
CA TRP A 191 -12.31 16.77 2.06
C TRP A 191 -11.94 15.86 0.89
N PRO A 192 -12.09 16.36 -0.35
CA PRO A 192 -11.75 15.58 -1.52
C PRO A 192 -10.24 15.46 -1.68
N VAL A 193 -9.78 14.29 -2.12
CA VAL A 193 -8.39 14.01 -2.48
C VAL A 193 -8.34 13.18 -3.76
N ASN A 194 -7.23 13.27 -4.48
CA ASN A 194 -6.97 12.37 -5.59
C ASN A 194 -6.53 11.00 -5.05
N ALA A 195 -7.22 9.92 -5.44
CA ALA A 195 -6.95 8.59 -4.90
C ALA A 195 -5.49 8.15 -5.10
N ALA A 196 -4.89 8.43 -6.26
CA ALA A 196 -3.50 8.05 -6.50
C ALA A 196 -2.51 8.82 -5.62
N ALA A 197 -2.79 10.10 -5.32
CA ALA A 197 -1.91 10.94 -4.50
C ALA A 197 -1.89 10.50 -3.02
N GLU A 198 -2.96 9.86 -2.56
CA GLU A 198 -3.10 9.37 -1.18
C GLU A 198 -2.59 7.94 -1.00
N SER A 199 -1.88 7.40 -1.99
CA SER A 199 -1.37 6.04 -1.96
C SER A 199 0.10 5.97 -2.35
N ARG A 200 0.69 4.81 -2.16
CA ARG A 200 2.07 4.49 -2.58
C ARG A 200 2.13 3.69 -3.88
N LEU A 201 1.05 3.62 -4.63
CA LEU A 201 1.01 2.86 -5.88
C LEU A 201 2.06 3.33 -6.89
N CYS A 202 2.35 4.64 -6.94
CA CYS A 202 3.40 5.18 -7.82
C CYS A 202 4.81 4.73 -7.39
N GLU A 203 5.06 4.55 -6.09
CA GLU A 203 6.33 4.02 -5.57
C GLU A 203 6.48 2.54 -5.91
N ILE A 204 5.42 1.75 -5.74
CA ILE A 204 5.39 0.33 -6.15
C ILE A 204 5.59 0.22 -7.67
N GLU A 205 4.92 1.06 -8.46
CA GLU A 205 5.09 1.10 -9.91
C GLU A 205 6.53 1.43 -10.30
N ALA A 206 7.18 2.38 -9.63
CA ALA A 206 8.57 2.74 -9.87
C ALA A 206 9.52 1.58 -9.52
N ALA A 207 9.29 0.88 -8.40
CA ALA A 207 10.07 -0.29 -8.01
C ALA A 207 9.94 -1.43 -9.04
N LEU A 208 8.73 -1.73 -9.50
CA LEU A 208 8.51 -2.73 -10.54
C LEU A 208 9.09 -2.32 -11.90
N SER A 209 9.13 -1.01 -12.20
CA SER A 209 9.78 -0.47 -13.40
C SER A 209 11.29 -0.69 -13.37
N LEU A 210 11.92 -0.55 -12.19
CA LEU A 210 13.33 -0.88 -12.00
C LEU A 210 13.60 -2.39 -12.21
N VAL A 211 12.69 -3.26 -11.75
CA VAL A 211 12.74 -4.70 -12.06
C VAL A 211 12.66 -4.93 -13.57
N ALA A 212 11.76 -4.23 -14.27
CA ALA A 212 11.64 -4.31 -15.71
C ALA A 212 12.94 -3.91 -16.44
N GLU A 213 13.54 -2.81 -16.02
CA GLU A 213 14.80 -2.32 -16.56
C GLU A 213 15.94 -3.34 -16.39
N ARG A 214 16.11 -3.87 -15.18
CA ARG A 214 17.19 -4.83 -14.87
C ARG A 214 17.03 -6.18 -15.50
N THR A 215 15.80 -6.59 -15.76
CA THR A 215 15.51 -7.92 -16.33
C THR A 215 15.26 -7.90 -17.84
N GLY A 216 15.01 -6.73 -18.42
CA GLY A 216 14.56 -6.58 -19.80
C GLY A 216 13.16 -7.13 -20.05
N ALA A 217 12.39 -7.42 -19.01
CA ALA A 217 11.08 -8.04 -19.13
C ALA A 217 10.00 -7.00 -19.50
N ALA A 218 9.05 -7.42 -20.35
CA ALA A 218 7.88 -6.61 -20.69
C ALA A 218 6.95 -6.45 -19.47
N PRO A 219 6.20 -5.34 -19.34
CA PRO A 219 5.33 -5.09 -18.19
C PRO A 219 4.30 -6.19 -17.90
N GLU A 220 3.82 -6.89 -18.93
CA GLU A 220 2.89 -8.01 -18.83
C GLU A 220 3.56 -9.28 -18.27
N SER A 221 4.89 -9.34 -18.36
CA SER A 221 5.72 -10.44 -17.86
C SER A 221 6.31 -10.16 -16.48
N ILE A 222 5.86 -9.13 -15.79
CA ILE A 222 6.22 -8.80 -14.42
C ILE A 222 4.95 -8.82 -13.60
N ARG A 223 4.92 -9.59 -12.52
CA ARG A 223 3.81 -9.57 -11.56
C ARG A 223 4.28 -9.22 -10.16
N PHE A 224 3.50 -8.42 -9.48
CA PHE A 224 3.58 -8.07 -8.09
C PHE A 224 2.62 -8.98 -7.32
N VAL A 225 3.14 -9.83 -6.44
CA VAL A 225 2.34 -10.73 -5.60
C VAL A 225 2.43 -10.23 -4.17
N TYR A 226 1.32 -10.14 -3.50
CA TYR A 226 1.22 -9.56 -2.16
C TYR A 226 0.14 -10.26 -1.32
N GLY A 227 0.30 -10.14 -0.03
CA GLY A 227 -0.66 -10.55 0.99
C GLY A 227 -0.50 -9.70 2.24
N PHE A 228 -1.34 -9.92 3.21
CA PHE A 228 -1.43 -9.09 4.41
C PHE A 228 -1.41 -9.97 5.66
N ASP A 229 -0.95 -9.39 6.77
CA ASP A 229 -1.11 -9.92 8.11
C ASP A 229 -1.91 -8.98 9.01
N SER A 230 -2.34 -9.47 10.19
CA SER A 230 -3.16 -8.68 11.13
C SER A 230 -2.78 -8.92 12.60
#